data_f92978688daf7b23c2b5e9a34fd4fcf7
#
_entry.id   f92978688daf7b23c2b5e9a34fd4fcf7
#
_cell.length_a   1.000
_cell.length_b   1.000
_cell.length_c   1.000
_cell.angle_alpha   90.00
_cell.angle_beta   90.00
_cell.angle_gamma   90.00
#
_symmetry.space_group_name_H-M   'P 1'
#
loop_
_entity.id
_entity.type
_entity.pdbx_description
1 polymer ?
#
loop_
_entity_poly.entity_id
_entity_poly.type
_entity_poly.pdbx_seq_one_letter_code
_entity_poly.pdbx_strand_id
1 'polypeptide(L)'
;MAAPNSVRKGLMTMHAPLMGTYYHNMDAKGRMAFPNKLREQLGVNFVITIGLEGCLYVYSNEEWEKFTEQLRTLSGPVAKQAIRKYAANAVVAEADKQGRILIPQNLREHAGLDHDITVIGNLNRAEIWDTARYNEINSKFTDEELAEAI
;
A
#
# COMPACT_ATOMS: atom_id res chain seq x y z
N MET A 1 -21.59 18.08 21.66
CA MET A 1 -21.92 17.74 20.29
C MET A 1 -20.90 16.82 19.67
N ALA A 2 -21.19 15.54 19.70
CA ALA A 2 -20.29 14.55 19.15
C ALA A 2 -20.22 14.59 17.62
N ALA A 3 -21.35 14.89 16.95
CA ALA A 3 -21.43 14.83 15.50
C ALA A 3 -20.44 15.73 14.76
N PRO A 4 -20.27 17.02 15.11
CA PRO A 4 -19.30 17.88 14.43
C PRO A 4 -17.87 17.38 14.59
N ASN A 5 -17.52 16.90 15.78
CA ASN A 5 -16.18 16.37 16.04
C ASN A 5 -15.96 15.04 15.31
N SER A 6 -16.98 14.19 15.27
CA SER A 6 -16.90 12.93 14.55
C SER A 6 -16.73 13.15 13.05
N VAL A 7 -17.50 14.06 12.49
CA VAL A 7 -17.40 14.41 11.07
C VAL A 7 -16.02 15.00 10.77
N ARG A 8 -15.56 15.92 11.59
CA ARG A 8 -14.24 16.53 11.40
C ARG A 8 -13.12 15.51 11.47
N LYS A 9 -13.17 14.63 12.46
CA LYS A 9 -12.17 13.57 12.63
C LYS A 9 -12.20 12.63 11.44
N GLY A 10 -13.39 12.24 10.99
CA GLY A 10 -13.55 11.38 9.82
C GLY A 10 -13.02 12.03 8.55
N LEU A 11 -13.33 13.33 8.33
CA LEU A 11 -12.84 14.06 7.18
C LEU A 11 -11.32 14.19 7.19
N MET A 12 -10.73 14.49 8.35
CA MET A 12 -9.27 14.57 8.48
C MET A 12 -8.62 13.23 8.16
N THR A 13 -9.18 12.12 8.69
CA THR A 13 -8.68 10.78 8.43
C THR A 13 -8.84 10.41 6.97
N MET A 14 -10.01 10.69 6.38
CA MET A 14 -10.31 10.38 4.99
C MET A 14 -9.44 11.15 4.00
N HIS A 15 -9.10 12.41 4.35
CA HIS A 15 -8.39 13.29 3.43
C HIS A 15 -6.91 13.47 3.76
N ALA A 16 -6.42 12.82 4.82
CA ALA A 16 -5.00 12.87 5.16
C ALA A 16 -4.24 11.94 4.21
N PRO A 17 -3.43 12.50 3.30
CA PRO A 17 -2.69 11.67 2.36
C PRO A 17 -1.55 10.93 3.05
N LEU A 18 -1.27 9.74 2.58
CA LEU A 18 -0.09 9.00 3.00
C LEU A 18 1.10 9.55 2.24
N MET A 19 2.18 9.84 2.96
CA MET A 19 3.37 10.48 2.39
C MET A 19 4.62 9.94 3.04
N GLY A 20 5.74 10.16 2.37
CA GLY A 20 7.07 9.87 2.91
C GLY A 20 7.63 8.56 2.41
N THR A 21 8.94 8.41 2.65
CA THR A 21 9.70 7.23 2.29
C THR A 21 10.36 6.66 3.53
N TYR A 22 10.23 5.35 3.73
CA TYR A 22 10.71 4.66 4.93
C TYR A 22 11.50 3.43 4.54
N TYR A 23 12.63 3.20 5.19
CA TYR A 23 13.51 2.09 4.89
C TYR A 23 13.49 1.08 6.03
N HIS A 24 13.25 -0.16 5.70
CA HIS A 24 13.17 -1.26 6.66
C HIS A 24 13.86 -2.50 6.12
N ASN A 25 13.99 -3.50 6.97
CA ASN A 25 14.54 -4.80 6.58
C ASN A 25 13.49 -5.89 6.81
N MET A 26 13.53 -6.90 5.97
CA MET A 26 12.68 -8.07 6.10
C MET A 26 13.51 -9.24 6.61
N ASP A 27 12.99 -10.00 7.58
CA ASP A 27 13.66 -11.20 8.07
C ASP A 27 13.37 -12.40 7.15
N ALA A 28 14.06 -13.52 7.43
CA ALA A 28 13.92 -14.72 6.61
C ALA A 28 12.52 -15.33 6.62
N LYS A 29 11.70 -14.98 7.61
CA LYS A 29 10.33 -15.48 7.73
C LYS A 29 9.30 -14.56 7.07
N GLY A 30 9.73 -13.47 6.47
CA GLY A 30 8.84 -12.53 5.81
C GLY A 30 8.23 -11.49 6.73
N ARG A 31 8.80 -11.28 7.91
CA ARG A 31 8.35 -10.25 8.85
C ARG A 31 9.19 -8.98 8.67
N MET A 32 8.53 -7.84 8.77
CA MET A 32 9.20 -6.54 8.68
C MET A 32 8.50 -5.55 9.59
N ALA A 33 9.28 -4.62 10.14
CA ALA A 33 8.69 -3.48 10.83
C ALA A 33 7.97 -2.62 9.79
N PHE A 34 6.78 -2.15 10.13
CA PHE A 34 6.03 -1.27 9.24
C PHE A 34 6.05 0.16 9.82
N PRO A 35 6.21 1.19 8.96
CA PRO A 35 6.36 2.56 9.46
C PRO A 35 5.22 2.99 10.37
N ASN A 36 5.58 3.44 11.57
CA ASN A 36 4.60 3.82 12.58
C ASN A 36 3.69 4.95 12.13
N LYS A 37 4.25 5.92 11.43
CA LYS A 37 3.46 7.05 10.90
C LYS A 37 2.39 6.61 9.92
N LEU A 38 2.68 5.64 9.06
CA LEU A 38 1.69 5.12 8.13
C LEU A 38 0.67 4.26 8.86
N ARG A 39 1.08 3.47 9.86
CA ARG A 39 0.16 2.65 10.65
C ARG A 39 -0.89 3.47 11.37
N GLU A 40 -0.50 4.63 11.89
CA GLU A 40 -1.43 5.53 12.55
C GLU A 40 -2.59 5.96 11.62
N GLN A 41 -2.29 6.14 10.34
CA GLN A 41 -3.27 6.55 9.34
C GLN A 41 -4.04 5.34 8.77
N LEU A 42 -3.38 4.19 8.64
CA LEU A 42 -3.99 2.99 8.06
C LEU A 42 -4.94 2.28 9.02
N GLY A 43 -4.69 2.39 10.32
CA GLY A 43 -5.52 1.75 11.35
C GLY A 43 -4.88 0.50 11.93
N VAL A 44 -5.60 -0.15 12.84
CA VAL A 44 -5.12 -1.34 13.56
C VAL A 44 -4.83 -2.49 12.61
N ASN A 45 -5.69 -2.67 11.62
CA ASN A 45 -5.46 -3.63 10.55
C ASN A 45 -5.68 -2.93 9.21
N PHE A 46 -5.09 -3.49 8.18
CA PHE A 46 -5.13 -2.91 6.84
C PHE A 46 -4.97 -4.03 5.81
N VAL A 47 -5.22 -3.72 4.55
CA VAL A 47 -5.21 -4.71 3.48
C VAL A 47 -3.95 -4.57 2.65
N ILE A 48 -3.27 -5.69 2.40
CA ILE A 48 -2.11 -5.74 1.50
C ILE A 48 -2.49 -6.62 0.32
N THR A 49 -2.19 -6.15 -0.88
CA THR A 49 -2.42 -6.91 -2.10
C THR A 49 -1.33 -6.63 -3.13
N ILE A 50 -1.40 -7.29 -4.27
CA ILE A 50 -0.46 -7.03 -5.34
C ILE A 50 -0.59 -5.61 -5.84
N GLY A 51 0.54 -5.02 -6.22
CA GLY A 51 0.58 -3.74 -6.89
C GLY A 51 1.05 -3.91 -8.32
N LEU A 52 0.87 -2.89 -9.09
CA LEU A 52 1.42 -2.83 -10.44
C LEU A 52 2.90 -2.44 -10.36
N GLU A 53 3.63 -2.67 -11.42
CA GLU A 53 5.06 -2.37 -11.51
C GLU A 53 5.95 -3.21 -10.57
N GLY A 54 5.38 -4.24 -9.95
CA GLY A 54 6.15 -5.16 -9.14
C GLY A 54 6.32 -4.73 -7.67
N CYS A 55 5.32 -4.09 -7.12
CA CYS A 55 5.26 -3.75 -5.69
C CYS A 55 4.02 -4.36 -5.04
N LEU A 56 3.81 -4.05 -3.76
CA LEU A 56 2.58 -4.35 -3.05
C LEU A 56 1.86 -3.04 -2.72
N TYR A 57 0.54 -3.06 -2.81
CA TYR A 57 -0.30 -1.96 -2.38
C TYR A 57 -0.85 -2.23 -0.98
N VAL A 58 -0.90 -1.18 -0.18
CA VAL A 58 -1.40 -1.23 1.19
C VAL A 58 -2.50 -0.20 1.34
N TYR A 59 -3.69 -0.66 1.71
CA TYR A 59 -4.87 0.18 1.87
C TYR A 59 -5.40 0.11 3.30
N SER A 60 -5.86 1.24 3.84
CA SER A 60 -6.74 1.19 5.00
C SER A 60 -8.02 0.44 4.60
N ASN A 61 -8.78 -0.05 5.57
CA ASN A 61 -10.04 -0.73 5.26
C ASN A 61 -11.00 0.19 4.48
N GLU A 62 -11.01 1.46 4.81
CA GLU A 62 -11.83 2.46 4.12
C GLU A 62 -11.41 2.66 2.67
N GLU A 63 -10.10 2.80 2.43
CA GLU A 63 -9.60 2.98 1.06
C GLU A 63 -9.72 1.69 0.24
N TRP A 64 -9.62 0.53 0.89
CA TRP A 64 -9.88 -0.74 0.24
C TRP A 64 -11.32 -0.85 -0.27
N GLU A 65 -12.28 -0.39 0.55
CA GLU A 65 -13.68 -0.35 0.11
C GLU A 65 -13.87 0.54 -1.11
N LYS A 66 -13.27 1.72 -1.10
CA LYS A 66 -13.33 2.64 -2.24
C LYS A 66 -12.72 2.01 -3.49
N PHE A 67 -11.59 1.36 -3.34
CA PHE A 67 -10.92 0.71 -4.45
C PHE A 67 -11.77 -0.43 -5.03
N THR A 68 -12.36 -1.26 -4.16
CA THR A 68 -13.23 -2.35 -4.63
C THR A 68 -14.51 -1.83 -5.28
N GLU A 69 -15.04 -0.72 -4.80
CA GLU A 69 -16.17 -0.06 -5.46
C GLU A 69 -15.82 0.35 -6.89
N GLN A 70 -14.66 0.94 -7.08
CA GLN A 70 -14.17 1.29 -8.42
C GLN A 70 -14.03 0.05 -9.31
N LEU A 71 -13.47 -1.03 -8.76
CA LEU A 71 -13.30 -2.28 -9.51
C LEU A 71 -14.64 -2.84 -9.97
N ARG A 72 -15.69 -2.74 -9.16
CA ARG A 72 -17.02 -3.25 -9.48
C ARG A 72 -17.69 -2.51 -10.64
N THR A 73 -17.25 -1.29 -10.94
CA THR A 73 -17.79 -0.54 -12.08
C THR A 73 -17.17 -0.94 -13.41
N LEU A 74 -16.08 -1.69 -13.38
CA LEU A 74 -15.35 -2.08 -14.59
C LEU A 74 -15.98 -3.33 -15.21
N SER A 75 -15.84 -3.46 -16.52
CA SER A 75 -16.37 -4.61 -17.25
C SER A 75 -15.39 -5.06 -18.33
N GLY A 76 -15.63 -6.26 -18.84
CA GLY A 76 -14.80 -6.84 -19.87
C GLY A 76 -13.76 -7.81 -19.31
N PRO A 77 -13.09 -8.59 -20.19
CA PRO A 77 -12.21 -9.68 -19.78
C PRO A 77 -10.96 -9.21 -19.04
N VAL A 78 -10.38 -8.08 -19.44
CA VAL A 78 -9.20 -7.53 -18.74
C VAL A 78 -9.58 -7.08 -17.34
N ALA A 79 -10.71 -6.40 -17.18
CA ALA A 79 -11.21 -5.97 -15.89
C ALA A 79 -11.49 -7.15 -14.96
N LYS A 80 -12.10 -8.19 -15.48
CA LYS A 80 -12.37 -9.42 -14.71
C LYS A 80 -11.09 -10.05 -14.18
N GLN A 81 -10.06 -10.09 -14.99
CA GLN A 81 -8.78 -10.64 -14.57
C GLN A 81 -8.10 -9.75 -13.52
N ALA A 82 -8.15 -8.44 -13.69
CA ALA A 82 -7.60 -7.49 -12.72
C ALA A 82 -8.29 -7.62 -11.37
N ILE A 83 -9.61 -7.66 -11.36
CA ILE A 83 -10.39 -7.82 -10.13
C ILE A 83 -9.98 -9.11 -9.41
N ARG A 84 -9.89 -10.21 -10.16
CA ARG A 84 -9.50 -11.50 -9.61
C ARG A 84 -8.12 -11.45 -8.98
N LYS A 85 -7.16 -10.84 -9.66
CA LYS A 85 -5.78 -10.73 -9.12
C LYS A 85 -5.72 -9.93 -7.83
N TYR A 86 -6.39 -8.80 -7.79
CA TYR A 86 -6.39 -7.97 -6.57
C TYR A 86 -7.10 -8.68 -5.42
N ALA A 87 -8.27 -9.23 -5.66
CA ALA A 87 -9.07 -9.85 -4.60
C ALA A 87 -8.45 -11.16 -4.10
N ALA A 88 -7.98 -12.01 -5.02
CA ALA A 88 -7.43 -13.30 -4.64
C ALA A 88 -6.11 -13.20 -3.88
N ASN A 89 -5.37 -12.12 -4.06
CA ASN A 89 -4.09 -11.90 -3.40
C ASN A 89 -4.16 -10.95 -2.22
N ALA A 90 -5.35 -10.45 -1.87
CA ALA A 90 -5.52 -9.54 -0.75
C ALA A 90 -5.49 -10.29 0.57
N VAL A 91 -4.77 -9.75 1.53
CA VAL A 91 -4.71 -10.28 2.90
C VAL A 91 -4.89 -9.13 3.88
N VAL A 92 -5.48 -9.43 5.03
CA VAL A 92 -5.57 -8.48 6.12
C VAL A 92 -4.31 -8.61 6.98
N ALA A 93 -3.62 -7.52 7.19
CA ALA A 93 -2.41 -7.48 8.01
C ALA A 93 -2.68 -6.72 9.31
N GLU A 94 -2.03 -7.16 10.36
CA GLU A 94 -2.07 -6.50 11.65
C GLU A 94 -0.66 -6.55 12.22
N ALA A 95 -0.18 -5.41 12.73
CA ALA A 95 1.13 -5.37 13.32
C ALA A 95 1.14 -6.09 14.68
N ASP A 96 2.22 -6.83 14.94
CA ASP A 96 2.43 -7.45 16.25
C ASP A 96 2.84 -6.40 17.29
N LYS A 97 3.11 -6.84 18.51
CA LYS A 97 3.50 -5.95 19.62
C LYS A 97 4.78 -5.16 19.34
N GLN A 98 5.61 -5.65 18.43
CA GLN A 98 6.85 -5.01 18.03
C GLN A 98 6.70 -4.14 16.80
N GLY A 99 5.48 -3.99 16.30
CA GLY A 99 5.21 -3.19 15.12
C GLY A 99 5.55 -3.88 13.81
N ARG A 100 5.70 -5.20 13.82
CA ARG A 100 6.04 -5.97 12.61
C ARG A 100 4.80 -6.59 11.98
N ILE A 101 4.83 -6.69 10.66
CA ILE A 101 3.80 -7.38 9.89
C ILE A 101 4.43 -8.56 9.16
N LEU A 102 3.62 -9.55 8.85
CA LEU A 102 4.03 -10.71 8.07
C LEU A 102 3.55 -10.53 6.63
N ILE A 103 4.47 -10.63 5.69
CA ILE A 103 4.15 -10.63 4.26
C ILE A 103 4.11 -12.08 3.78
N PRO A 104 2.96 -12.59 3.31
CA PRO A 104 2.88 -13.95 2.79
C PRO A 104 3.84 -14.20 1.62
N GLN A 105 4.25 -15.44 1.46
CA GLN A 105 5.24 -15.81 0.47
C GLN A 105 4.85 -15.44 -0.96
N ASN A 106 3.58 -15.65 -1.34
CA ASN A 106 3.13 -15.30 -2.69
C ASN A 106 3.26 -13.80 -2.97
N LEU A 107 3.04 -12.95 -1.97
CA LEU A 107 3.21 -11.50 -2.13
C LEU A 107 4.68 -11.13 -2.17
N ARG A 108 5.51 -11.77 -1.35
CA ARG A 108 6.96 -11.55 -1.40
C ARG A 108 7.53 -11.91 -2.76
N GLU A 109 7.08 -13.01 -3.34
CA GLU A 109 7.49 -13.44 -4.67
C GLU A 109 7.05 -12.46 -5.75
N HIS A 110 5.80 -12.00 -5.69
CA HIS A 110 5.28 -11.03 -6.65
C HIS A 110 6.13 -9.76 -6.67
N ALA A 111 6.46 -9.24 -5.52
CA ALA A 111 7.21 -7.99 -5.41
C ALA A 111 8.73 -8.17 -5.36
N GLY A 112 9.20 -9.42 -5.41
CA GLY A 112 10.63 -9.71 -5.36
C GLY A 112 11.29 -9.19 -4.09
N LEU A 113 10.56 -9.23 -2.96
CA LEU A 113 11.07 -8.70 -1.70
C LEU A 113 12.19 -9.57 -1.17
N ASP A 114 13.32 -8.97 -0.87
CA ASP A 114 14.46 -9.64 -0.30
C ASP A 114 14.72 -9.07 1.10
N HIS A 115 15.86 -8.48 1.35
CA HIS A 115 16.22 -7.98 2.68
C HIS A 115 15.87 -6.50 2.85
N ASP A 116 16.28 -5.67 1.90
CA ASP A 116 16.11 -4.22 1.98
C ASP A 116 14.77 -3.82 1.38
N ILE A 117 13.94 -3.18 2.19
CA ILE A 117 12.57 -2.83 1.83
C ILE A 117 12.39 -1.32 1.89
N THR A 118 11.73 -0.77 0.89
CA THR A 118 11.31 0.63 0.87
C THR A 118 9.79 0.68 0.92
N VAL A 119 9.27 1.42 1.88
CA VAL A 119 7.83 1.67 2.00
C VAL A 119 7.59 3.14 1.72
N ILE A 120 6.67 3.44 0.82
CA ILE A 120 6.30 4.82 0.52
C ILE A 120 4.84 5.06 0.79
N GLY A 121 4.51 6.28 1.21
CA GLY A 121 3.15 6.76 1.19
C GLY A 121 2.86 7.29 -0.21
N ASN A 122 1.76 6.89 -0.80
CA ASN A 122 1.37 7.31 -2.13
C ASN A 122 -0.09 7.76 -2.14
N LEU A 123 -0.37 8.80 -1.36
CA LEU A 123 -1.65 9.47 -1.26
C LEU A 123 -2.72 8.59 -0.59
N ASN A 124 -3.52 7.87 -1.35
CA ASN A 124 -4.60 7.04 -0.80
C ASN A 124 -4.18 5.61 -0.48
N ARG A 125 -2.91 5.29 -0.67
CA ARG A 125 -2.37 3.97 -0.33
C ARG A 125 -0.90 4.10 0.04
N ALA A 126 -0.34 3.04 0.64
CA ALA A 126 1.10 2.88 0.75
C ALA A 126 1.55 1.82 -0.24
N GLU A 127 2.85 1.77 -0.52
CA GLU A 127 3.46 0.78 -1.39
C GLU A 127 4.66 0.18 -0.71
N ILE A 128 4.80 -1.14 -0.83
CA ILE A 128 5.96 -1.88 -0.31
C ILE A 128 6.78 -2.34 -1.49
N TRP A 129 8.05 -1.96 -1.52
CA TRP A 129 8.97 -2.23 -2.61
C TRP A 129 10.23 -2.92 -2.11
N ASP A 130 10.76 -3.81 -2.94
CA ASP A 130 12.18 -4.13 -2.84
C ASP A 130 12.98 -2.87 -3.16
N THR A 131 13.95 -2.53 -2.32
CA THR A 131 14.64 -1.24 -2.44
C THR A 131 15.34 -1.07 -3.79
N ALA A 132 16.02 -2.11 -4.28
CA ALA A 132 16.69 -2.03 -5.58
C ALA A 132 15.70 -1.79 -6.72
N ARG A 133 14.57 -2.48 -6.68
CA ARG A 133 13.51 -2.30 -7.68
C ARG A 133 12.89 -0.91 -7.61
N TYR A 134 12.66 -0.40 -6.40
CA TYR A 134 12.13 0.95 -6.24
C TYR A 134 13.07 1.99 -6.83
N ASN A 135 14.36 1.88 -6.56
CA ASN A 135 15.33 2.83 -7.08
C ASN A 135 15.37 2.82 -8.60
N GLU A 136 15.26 1.65 -9.21
CA GLU A 136 15.21 1.50 -10.67
C GLU A 136 13.98 2.18 -11.26
N ILE A 137 12.80 1.90 -10.71
CA ILE A 137 11.53 2.49 -11.18
C ILE A 137 11.54 4.01 -10.95
N ASN A 138 12.03 4.45 -9.80
CA ASN A 138 12.00 5.85 -9.41
C ASN A 138 12.97 6.73 -10.22
N SER A 139 13.91 6.13 -10.92
CA SER A 139 14.86 6.85 -11.77
C SER A 139 14.54 6.77 -13.25
N LYS A 140 13.40 6.20 -13.61
CA LYS A 140 13.04 5.91 -14.99
C LYS A 140 12.83 7.16 -15.85
N PHE A 141 12.25 8.21 -15.27
CA PHE A 141 11.91 9.43 -15.98
C PHE A 141 12.71 10.62 -15.45
N THR A 142 13.00 11.58 -16.33
CA THR A 142 13.68 12.81 -15.94
C THR A 142 12.71 13.77 -15.25
N ASP A 143 13.25 14.73 -14.52
CA ASP A 143 12.43 15.76 -13.87
C ASP A 143 11.62 16.56 -14.89
N GLU A 144 12.21 16.79 -16.07
CA GLU A 144 11.53 17.48 -17.16
C GLU A 144 10.29 16.71 -17.65
N GLU A 145 10.46 15.39 -17.84
CA GLU A 145 9.34 14.53 -18.22
C GLU A 145 8.24 14.51 -17.19
N LEU A 146 8.62 14.46 -15.89
CA LEU A 146 7.65 14.49 -14.79
C LEU A 146 6.91 15.82 -14.74
N ALA A 147 7.61 16.92 -14.94
CA ALA A 147 7.00 18.25 -14.93
C ALA A 147 5.99 18.42 -16.05
N GLU A 148 6.24 17.84 -17.21
CA GLU A 148 5.31 17.89 -18.34
C GLU A 148 4.00 17.14 -18.07
N ALA A 149 4.02 16.13 -17.18
CA ALA A 149 2.83 15.36 -16.82
C ALA A 149 1.88 16.12 -15.90
N ILE A 150 2.33 17.20 -15.28
CA ILE A 150 1.56 18.00 -14.35
C ILE A 150 1.04 19.26 -15.04
#